data_7863e7ac932352673e80dbd5f687a373
#
_entry.id   7863e7ac932352673e80dbd5f687a373
#
_cell.length_a   1.000
_cell.length_b   1.000
_cell.length_c   1.000
_cell.angle_alpha   90.00
_cell.angle_beta   90.00
_cell.angle_gamma   90.00
#
_symmetry.space_group_name_H-M   'P 1'
#
loop_
_entity.id
_entity.type
_entity.pdbx_description
1 polymer ?
#
loop_
_entity_poly.entity_id
_entity_poly.type
_entity_poly.pdbx_seq_one_letter_code
_entity_poly.pdbx_strand_id
1 'polypeptide(L)'
;MKVVAFNGSPRKEGNTATLIKYVFEELEKEGIETELVYIGGKRTIGCTACMKCYQNKDMKCIFDDDFVNECIRKMVDADGIILASPTYFTDITTEMKALIDRAGFVSKANGDLLKRKVGASVVAVRRAGSLHAFTTMNNFFTISQMIIPGSSYWNIGVGGVPGDVQKDEEGIRTMRTLGQNMAWLMKKIYS
;
A
#
# COMPACT_ATOMS: atom_id res chain seq x y z
N MET A 1 -15.54 9.05 -1.39
CA MET A 1 -14.08 8.83 -1.28
C MET A 1 -13.80 7.34 -1.35
N LYS A 2 -12.65 6.96 -1.91
CA LYS A 2 -12.25 5.58 -2.09
C LYS A 2 -10.81 5.34 -1.63
N VAL A 3 -10.58 4.24 -0.91
CA VAL A 3 -9.25 3.74 -0.54
C VAL A 3 -9.00 2.40 -1.23
N VAL A 4 -7.85 2.28 -1.88
CA VAL A 4 -7.37 1.02 -2.45
C VAL A 4 -6.17 0.49 -1.66
N ALA A 5 -6.21 -0.77 -1.24
CA ALA A 5 -5.09 -1.45 -0.60
C ALA A 5 -4.47 -2.49 -1.52
N PHE A 6 -3.16 -2.46 -1.67
CA PHE A 6 -2.39 -3.45 -2.42
C PHE A 6 -1.70 -4.40 -1.45
N ASN A 7 -2.11 -5.66 -1.50
CA ASN A 7 -1.58 -6.71 -0.63
C ASN A 7 -0.48 -7.51 -1.34
N GLY A 8 0.77 -7.30 -0.91
CA GLY A 8 1.95 -8.02 -1.41
C GLY A 8 2.12 -9.44 -0.86
N SER A 9 1.25 -9.88 0.04
CA SER A 9 1.33 -11.26 0.55
C SER A 9 0.84 -12.28 -0.48
N PRO A 10 1.58 -13.37 -0.73
CA PRO A 10 1.10 -14.47 -1.56
C PRO A 10 -0.02 -15.28 -0.88
N ARG A 11 -0.21 -15.10 0.43
CA ARG A 11 -1.28 -15.74 1.20
C ARG A 11 -2.50 -14.84 1.23
N LYS A 12 -3.55 -15.16 0.47
CA LYS A 12 -4.76 -14.33 0.37
C LYS A 12 -5.40 -14.05 1.73
N GLU A 13 -5.52 -15.08 2.57
CA GLU A 13 -6.08 -15.00 3.93
C GLU A 13 -4.97 -14.97 5.01
N GLY A 14 -3.84 -14.34 4.69
CA GLY A 14 -2.70 -14.23 5.60
C GLY A 14 -2.81 -13.04 6.55
N ASN A 15 -1.84 -12.93 7.45
CA ASN A 15 -1.77 -11.87 8.45
C ASN A 15 -1.85 -10.45 7.84
N THR A 16 -1.22 -10.22 6.69
CA THR A 16 -1.28 -8.92 5.99
C THR A 16 -2.72 -8.55 5.60
N ALA A 17 -3.49 -9.49 5.07
CA ALA A 17 -4.89 -9.24 4.71
C ALA A 17 -5.74 -8.95 5.95
N THR A 18 -5.49 -9.66 7.05
CA THR A 18 -6.17 -9.42 8.33
C THR A 18 -5.90 -8.03 8.88
N LEU A 19 -4.66 -7.56 8.81
CA LEU A 19 -4.30 -6.19 9.23
C LEU A 19 -5.00 -5.12 8.38
N ILE A 20 -5.02 -5.29 7.04
CA ILE A 20 -5.75 -4.39 6.13
C ILE A 20 -7.24 -4.33 6.51
N LYS A 21 -7.84 -5.48 6.83
CA LYS A 21 -9.26 -5.54 7.21
C LYS A 21 -9.57 -4.66 8.42
N TYR A 22 -8.72 -4.63 9.45
CA TYR A 22 -8.92 -3.75 10.61
C TYR A 22 -8.86 -2.26 10.24
N VAL A 23 -8.03 -1.89 9.27
CA VAL A 23 -8.01 -0.51 8.73
C VAL A 23 -9.30 -0.22 7.97
N PHE A 24 -9.73 -1.14 7.10
CA PHE A 24 -10.95 -1.00 6.30
C PHE A 24 -12.22 -0.89 7.14
N GLU A 25 -12.34 -1.68 8.21
CA GLU A 25 -13.47 -1.60 9.14
C GLU A 25 -13.68 -0.17 9.67
N GLU A 26 -12.61 0.58 9.96
CA GLU A 26 -12.73 1.96 10.44
C GLU A 26 -13.03 2.95 9.29
N LEU A 27 -12.48 2.74 8.11
CA LEU A 27 -12.77 3.56 6.92
C LEU A 27 -14.25 3.42 6.50
N GLU A 28 -14.75 2.19 6.47
CA GLU A 28 -16.13 1.87 6.07
C GLU A 28 -17.17 2.43 7.04
N LYS A 29 -16.89 2.46 8.36
CA LYS A 29 -17.72 3.15 9.37
C LYS A 29 -17.91 4.64 9.04
N GLU A 30 -16.91 5.24 8.40
CA GLU A 30 -16.91 6.65 8.01
C GLU A 30 -17.42 6.90 6.58
N GLY A 31 -18.00 5.85 5.93
CA GLY A 31 -18.60 5.93 4.60
C GLY A 31 -17.58 5.99 3.45
N ILE A 32 -16.34 5.55 3.69
CA ILE A 32 -15.29 5.51 2.67
C ILE A 32 -15.29 4.13 2.00
N GLU A 33 -15.41 4.09 0.67
CA GLU A 33 -15.33 2.85 -0.11
C GLU A 33 -13.93 2.25 -0.01
N THR A 34 -13.85 0.92 0.17
CA THR A 34 -12.58 0.20 0.24
C THR A 34 -12.45 -0.86 -0.84
N GLU A 35 -11.25 -1.05 -1.37
CA GLU A 35 -10.94 -2.08 -2.35
C GLU A 35 -9.62 -2.78 -2.00
N LEU A 36 -9.62 -4.11 -1.92
CA LEU A 36 -8.43 -4.92 -1.69
C LEU A 36 -7.94 -5.58 -2.97
N VAL A 37 -6.73 -5.27 -3.38
CA VAL A 37 -6.05 -5.82 -4.56
C VAL A 37 -4.92 -6.75 -4.13
N TYR A 38 -5.00 -8.03 -4.50
CA TYR A 38 -3.93 -9.00 -4.23
C TYR A 38 -2.91 -8.98 -5.36
N ILE A 39 -1.64 -8.72 -5.02
CA ILE A 39 -0.51 -8.71 -5.96
C ILE A 39 0.53 -9.78 -5.63
N GLY A 40 0.62 -10.22 -4.39
CA GLY A 40 1.60 -11.21 -3.95
C GLY A 40 1.45 -12.55 -4.66
N GLY A 41 2.58 -13.17 -5.03
CA GLY A 41 2.64 -14.42 -5.77
C GLY A 41 2.27 -14.34 -7.26
N LYS A 42 1.94 -13.14 -7.76
CA LYS A 42 1.69 -12.93 -9.19
C LYS A 42 3.00 -12.72 -9.94
N ARG A 43 3.08 -13.27 -11.16
CA ARG A 43 4.22 -13.02 -12.03
C ARG A 43 4.30 -11.53 -12.39
N THR A 44 5.47 -10.93 -12.22
CA THR A 44 5.75 -9.55 -12.60
C THR A 44 7.24 -9.36 -12.83
N ILE A 45 7.60 -8.25 -13.46
CA ILE A 45 8.99 -7.80 -13.62
C ILE A 45 9.16 -6.45 -12.96
N GLY A 46 10.38 -6.19 -12.46
CA GLY A 46 10.78 -4.88 -11.95
C GLY A 46 10.87 -3.81 -13.04
N CYS A 47 11.05 -2.56 -12.64
CA CYS A 47 11.30 -1.47 -13.58
C CYS A 47 12.68 -1.67 -14.25
N THR A 48 12.73 -1.63 -15.58
CA THR A 48 13.96 -1.74 -16.37
C THR A 48 14.59 -0.39 -16.71
N ALA A 49 14.09 0.71 -16.15
CA ALA A 49 14.52 2.07 -16.44
C ALA A 49 14.54 2.42 -17.95
N CYS A 50 13.66 1.83 -18.75
CA CYS A 50 13.59 2.05 -20.20
C CYS A 50 13.08 3.44 -20.61
N MET A 51 12.62 4.24 -19.66
CA MET A 51 12.13 5.63 -19.81
C MET A 51 10.95 5.80 -20.79
N LYS A 52 10.27 4.72 -21.20
CA LYS A 52 9.11 4.79 -22.12
C LYS A 52 7.92 5.55 -21.52
N CYS A 53 7.69 5.46 -20.22
CA CYS A 53 6.66 6.23 -19.53
C CYS A 53 6.87 7.76 -19.66
N TYR A 54 8.11 8.24 -19.70
CA TYR A 54 8.45 9.65 -19.93
C TYR A 54 8.28 10.09 -21.41
N GLN A 55 8.42 9.14 -22.35
CA GLN A 55 8.23 9.41 -23.78
C GLN A 55 6.74 9.39 -24.13
N ASN A 56 6.02 8.36 -23.72
CA ASN A 56 4.62 8.13 -24.07
C ASN A 56 3.66 9.05 -23.31
N LYS A 57 3.89 9.26 -22.01
CA LYS A 57 3.03 10.07 -21.11
C LYS A 57 1.55 9.66 -21.15
N ASP A 58 1.30 8.36 -21.23
CA ASP A 58 -0.02 7.74 -21.34
C ASP A 58 -0.52 7.12 -20.03
N MET A 59 0.13 7.48 -18.89
CA MET A 59 -0.13 6.97 -17.54
C MET A 59 0.05 5.45 -17.41
N LYS A 60 0.90 4.86 -18.26
CA LYS A 60 1.19 3.42 -18.27
C LYS A 60 2.68 3.11 -18.28
N CYS A 61 3.02 1.93 -17.75
CA CYS A 61 4.28 1.27 -18.04
C CYS A 61 4.17 0.56 -19.39
N ILE A 62 5.28 0.51 -20.16
CA ILE A 62 5.31 -0.18 -21.46
C ILE A 62 5.06 -1.70 -21.32
N PHE A 63 5.40 -2.29 -20.18
CA PHE A 63 5.11 -3.70 -19.90
C PHE A 63 3.66 -3.83 -19.44
N ASP A 64 2.84 -4.52 -20.23
CA ASP A 64 1.38 -4.62 -20.05
C ASP A 64 0.90 -6.09 -19.95
N ASP A 65 1.84 -7.02 -19.74
CA ASP A 65 1.59 -8.45 -19.59
C ASP A 65 1.44 -8.93 -18.14
N ASP A 66 1.32 -7.96 -17.20
CA ASP A 66 1.15 -8.22 -15.77
C ASP A 66 0.12 -7.26 -15.11
N PHE A 67 -0.03 -7.39 -13.78
CA PHE A 67 -1.02 -6.64 -13.00
C PHE A 67 -0.69 -5.14 -12.79
N VAL A 68 0.52 -4.67 -13.11
CA VAL A 68 1.00 -3.37 -12.62
C VAL A 68 0.24 -2.20 -13.24
N ASN A 69 -0.08 -2.23 -14.54
CA ASN A 69 -0.84 -1.15 -15.17
C ASN A 69 -2.28 -1.04 -14.64
N GLU A 70 -2.91 -2.17 -14.31
CA GLU A 70 -4.20 -2.15 -13.61
C GLU A 70 -4.08 -1.51 -12.22
N CYS A 71 -3.04 -1.85 -11.46
CA CYS A 71 -2.78 -1.25 -10.16
C CYS A 71 -2.51 0.26 -10.25
N ILE A 72 -1.74 0.71 -11.23
CA ILE A 72 -1.49 2.14 -11.47
C ILE A 72 -2.81 2.88 -11.69
N ARG A 73 -3.70 2.37 -12.55
CA ARG A 73 -5.02 2.97 -12.78
C ARG A 73 -5.81 3.07 -11.48
N LYS A 74 -5.87 1.99 -10.69
CA LYS A 74 -6.55 2.01 -9.38
C LYS A 74 -5.94 3.01 -8.40
N MET A 75 -4.62 3.19 -8.40
CA MET A 75 -3.95 4.22 -7.59
C MET A 75 -4.34 5.63 -8.02
N VAL A 76 -4.47 5.86 -9.34
CA VAL A 76 -4.87 7.17 -9.89
C VAL A 76 -6.33 7.48 -9.55
N ASP A 77 -7.21 6.49 -9.61
CA ASP A 77 -8.65 6.66 -9.36
C ASP A 77 -9.01 6.78 -7.87
N ALA A 78 -8.16 6.32 -6.97
CA ALA A 78 -8.41 6.36 -5.53
C ALA A 78 -7.99 7.68 -4.88
N ASP A 79 -8.64 8.05 -3.78
CA ASP A 79 -8.28 9.18 -2.91
C ASP A 79 -7.21 8.78 -1.88
N GLY A 80 -7.22 7.52 -1.46
CA GLY A 80 -6.25 6.96 -0.52
C GLY A 80 -5.66 5.64 -1.01
N ILE A 81 -4.39 5.39 -0.66
CA ILE A 81 -3.62 4.20 -1.07
C ILE A 81 -2.99 3.56 0.16
N ILE A 82 -3.23 2.26 0.34
CA ILE A 82 -2.53 1.45 1.34
C ILE A 82 -1.60 0.49 0.60
N LEU A 83 -0.30 0.52 0.93
CA LEU A 83 0.65 -0.51 0.55
C LEU A 83 0.86 -1.45 1.73
N ALA A 84 0.67 -2.75 1.52
CA ALA A 84 0.77 -3.73 2.58
C ALA A 84 1.63 -4.93 2.17
N SER A 85 2.59 -5.30 3.01
CA SER A 85 3.52 -6.38 2.74
C SER A 85 3.83 -7.21 3.99
N PRO A 86 4.01 -8.52 3.86
CA PRO A 86 4.77 -9.25 4.86
C PRO A 86 6.25 -8.85 4.78
N THR A 87 6.98 -9.04 5.89
CA THR A 87 8.42 -8.84 5.92
C THR A 87 9.14 -10.06 5.36
N TYR A 88 9.82 -9.91 4.23
CA TYR A 88 10.66 -10.92 3.59
C TYR A 88 12.11 -10.45 3.55
N PHE A 89 13.00 -11.16 4.26
CA PHE A 89 14.42 -10.78 4.35
C PHE A 89 14.61 -9.28 4.65
N THR A 90 13.93 -8.81 5.71
CA THR A 90 13.92 -7.42 6.20
C THR A 90 13.20 -6.40 5.32
N ASP A 91 12.74 -6.74 4.14
CA ASP A 91 12.07 -5.80 3.23
C ASP A 91 10.69 -6.32 2.77
N ILE A 92 10.08 -5.59 1.85
CA ILE A 92 8.82 -5.91 1.19
C ILE A 92 8.98 -7.05 0.20
N THR A 93 7.86 -7.62 -0.28
CA THR A 93 7.89 -8.63 -1.33
C THR A 93 8.33 -8.05 -2.66
N THR A 94 8.85 -8.91 -3.54
CA THR A 94 9.32 -8.51 -4.88
C THR A 94 8.22 -7.90 -5.73
N GLU A 95 6.99 -8.41 -5.64
CA GLU A 95 5.83 -7.90 -6.34
C GLU A 95 5.47 -6.48 -5.88
N MET A 96 5.54 -6.22 -4.56
CA MET A 96 5.34 -4.89 -4.00
C MET A 96 6.43 -3.93 -4.47
N LYS A 97 7.69 -4.37 -4.51
CA LYS A 97 8.79 -3.54 -5.01
C LYS A 97 8.63 -3.22 -6.50
N ALA A 98 8.26 -4.19 -7.32
CA ALA A 98 7.98 -3.98 -8.74
C ALA A 98 6.84 -2.97 -8.96
N LEU A 99 5.77 -3.07 -8.17
CA LEU A 99 4.67 -2.10 -8.19
C LEU A 99 5.14 -0.69 -7.84
N ILE A 100 5.87 -0.54 -6.73
CA ILE A 100 6.41 0.76 -6.27
C ILE A 100 7.28 1.41 -7.35
N ASP A 101 8.24 0.67 -7.91
CA ASP A 101 9.18 1.24 -8.88
C ASP A 101 8.46 1.66 -10.16
N ARG A 102 7.60 0.81 -10.69
CA ARG A 102 6.90 1.09 -11.95
C ARG A 102 5.83 2.17 -11.78
N ALA A 103 5.03 2.13 -10.72
CA ALA A 103 4.04 3.16 -10.42
C ALA A 103 4.70 4.51 -10.14
N GLY A 104 5.82 4.53 -9.41
CA GLY A 104 6.58 5.75 -9.13
C GLY A 104 7.09 6.43 -10.40
N PHE A 105 7.74 5.67 -11.28
CA PHE A 105 8.21 6.23 -12.58
C PHE A 105 7.06 6.73 -13.45
N VAL A 106 5.96 5.97 -13.55
CA VAL A 106 4.78 6.38 -14.32
C VAL A 106 4.15 7.64 -13.72
N SER A 107 3.97 7.71 -12.40
CA SER A 107 3.43 8.89 -11.74
C SER A 107 4.27 10.14 -12.01
N LYS A 108 5.59 10.04 -11.82
CA LYS A 108 6.53 11.15 -12.08
C LYS A 108 6.49 11.61 -13.55
N ALA A 109 6.49 10.66 -14.48
CA ALA A 109 6.46 10.95 -15.92
C ALA A 109 5.20 11.69 -16.37
N ASN A 110 4.10 11.54 -15.63
CA ASN A 110 2.78 12.07 -15.98
C ASN A 110 2.31 13.21 -15.05
N GLY A 111 3.23 13.95 -14.44
CA GLY A 111 2.90 15.14 -13.65
C GLY A 111 2.51 14.86 -12.20
N ASP A 112 3.16 13.88 -11.56
CA ASP A 112 2.95 13.53 -10.15
C ASP A 112 1.49 13.09 -9.86
N LEU A 113 1.00 12.06 -10.58
CA LEU A 113 -0.39 11.56 -10.52
C LEU A 113 -0.89 11.25 -9.10
N LEU A 114 0.00 10.97 -8.16
CA LEU A 114 -0.33 10.57 -6.79
C LEU A 114 -0.22 11.72 -5.78
N LYS A 115 0.16 12.90 -6.24
CA LYS A 115 0.36 14.09 -5.39
C LYS A 115 -0.88 14.40 -4.56
N ARG A 116 -0.66 14.62 -3.25
CA ARG A 116 -1.68 14.97 -2.24
C ARG A 116 -2.71 13.89 -1.93
N LYS A 117 -2.61 12.69 -2.51
CA LYS A 117 -3.40 11.54 -2.04
C LYS A 117 -2.93 11.11 -0.66
N VAL A 118 -3.79 10.46 0.10
CA VAL A 118 -3.44 9.91 1.42
C VAL A 118 -2.78 8.55 1.23
N GLY A 119 -1.61 8.32 1.85
CA GLY A 119 -0.85 7.08 1.75
C GLY A 119 -0.59 6.45 3.10
N ALA A 120 -0.75 5.13 3.23
CA ALA A 120 -0.40 4.40 4.45
C ALA A 120 0.29 3.07 4.13
N SER A 121 1.30 2.72 4.92
CA SER A 121 1.95 1.41 4.87
C SER A 121 1.48 0.51 6.01
N VAL A 122 1.30 -0.79 5.72
CA VAL A 122 0.93 -1.83 6.68
C VAL A 122 1.88 -3.01 6.54
N VAL A 123 2.46 -3.49 7.64
CA VAL A 123 3.45 -4.56 7.62
C VAL A 123 3.05 -5.70 8.54
N ALA A 124 3.06 -6.92 8.02
CA ALA A 124 2.99 -8.12 8.83
C ALA A 124 4.41 -8.69 9.04
N VAL A 125 4.77 -9.01 10.27
CA VAL A 125 6.09 -9.55 10.60
C VAL A 125 5.99 -10.71 11.57
N ARG A 126 6.86 -11.70 11.39
CA ARG A 126 6.98 -12.80 12.36
C ARG A 126 7.69 -12.35 13.65
N ARG A 127 8.77 -11.54 13.53
CA ARG A 127 9.63 -11.17 14.68
C ARG A 127 10.36 -9.84 14.50
N ALA A 128 11.18 -9.68 13.46
CA ALA A 128 12.05 -8.52 13.27
C ALA A 128 12.16 -8.14 11.79
N GLY A 129 12.75 -6.97 11.51
CA GLY A 129 12.99 -6.47 10.14
C GLY A 129 11.82 -5.68 9.53
N SER A 130 10.73 -5.52 10.26
CA SER A 130 9.52 -4.83 9.78
C SER A 130 9.71 -3.34 9.52
N LEU A 131 10.55 -2.65 10.31
CA LEU A 131 10.78 -1.22 10.15
C LEU A 131 11.40 -0.88 8.79
N HIS A 132 12.26 -1.75 8.26
CA HIS A 132 12.83 -1.52 6.94
C HIS A 132 11.75 -1.61 5.85
N ALA A 133 10.92 -2.66 5.87
CA ALA A 133 9.78 -2.79 4.96
C ALA A 133 8.80 -1.63 5.07
N PHE A 134 8.50 -1.17 6.31
CA PHE A 134 7.67 0.00 6.58
C PHE A 134 8.25 1.27 5.96
N THR A 135 9.55 1.51 6.14
CA THR A 135 10.26 2.68 5.60
C THR A 135 10.31 2.64 4.08
N THR A 136 10.56 1.47 3.47
CA THR A 136 10.57 1.31 2.01
C THR A 136 9.26 1.79 1.38
N MET A 137 8.11 1.40 1.95
CA MET A 137 6.80 1.84 1.46
C MET A 137 6.54 3.33 1.72
N ASN A 138 6.93 3.84 2.89
CA ASN A 138 6.76 5.26 3.21
C ASN A 138 7.63 6.18 2.33
N ASN A 139 8.83 5.74 1.92
CA ASN A 139 9.67 6.48 0.97
C ASN A 139 8.97 6.67 -0.39
N PHE A 140 8.19 5.69 -0.84
CA PHE A 140 7.36 5.84 -2.05
C PHE A 140 6.32 6.94 -1.88
N PHE A 141 5.62 6.98 -0.75
CA PHE A 141 4.61 8.01 -0.49
C PHE A 141 5.24 9.41 -0.42
N THR A 142 6.35 9.55 0.31
CA THR A 142 7.01 10.86 0.47
C THR A 142 7.55 11.41 -0.84
N ILE A 143 8.25 10.61 -1.65
CA ILE A 143 8.74 11.06 -2.96
C ILE A 143 7.61 11.34 -3.95
N SER A 144 6.45 10.69 -3.78
CA SER A 144 5.24 10.92 -4.57
C SER A 144 4.40 12.11 -4.09
N GLN A 145 4.90 12.90 -3.12
CA GLN A 145 4.23 14.06 -2.51
C GLN A 145 2.85 13.71 -1.92
N MET A 146 2.72 12.48 -1.40
CA MET A 146 1.51 12.02 -0.71
C MET A 146 1.54 12.42 0.77
N ILE A 147 0.38 12.39 1.42
CA ILE A 147 0.23 12.75 2.84
C ILE A 147 0.08 11.45 3.65
N ILE A 148 0.95 11.25 4.64
CA ILE A 148 0.97 10.02 5.45
C ILE A 148 0.33 10.31 6.81
N PRO A 149 -0.81 9.68 7.17
CA PRO A 149 -1.36 9.76 8.51
C PRO A 149 -0.53 8.91 9.47
N GLY A 150 -0.35 9.40 10.68
CA GLY A 150 0.18 8.61 11.78
C GLY A 150 -0.89 7.68 12.38
N SER A 151 -0.44 6.78 13.25
CA SER A 151 -1.28 5.93 14.09
C SER A 151 -0.78 5.96 15.54
N SER A 152 -1.22 5.03 16.40
CA SER A 152 -0.76 4.94 17.80
C SER A 152 0.67 4.39 17.93
N TYR A 153 1.16 3.69 16.91
CA TYR A 153 2.53 3.16 16.81
C TYR A 153 2.89 2.98 15.32
N TRP A 154 4.04 2.38 14.97
CA TRP A 154 4.31 1.97 13.59
C TRP A 154 3.29 0.93 13.13
N ASN A 155 2.81 1.00 11.90
CA ASN A 155 1.74 0.15 11.38
C ASN A 155 2.23 -1.29 11.12
N ILE A 156 2.55 -1.99 12.17
CA ILE A 156 3.13 -3.33 12.17
C ILE A 156 2.24 -4.25 12.99
N GLY A 157 1.97 -5.45 12.48
CA GLY A 157 1.33 -6.52 13.24
C GLY A 157 2.24 -7.74 13.29
N VAL A 158 2.34 -8.35 14.48
CA VAL A 158 3.20 -9.49 14.75
C VAL A 158 2.43 -10.80 14.63
N GLY A 159 2.89 -11.71 13.75
CA GLY A 159 2.28 -13.02 13.58
C GLY A 159 3.09 -13.92 12.65
N GLY A 160 3.36 -15.15 13.05
CA GLY A 160 4.19 -16.11 12.30
C GLY A 160 3.40 -16.95 11.30
N VAL A 161 2.26 -17.49 11.72
CA VAL A 161 1.35 -18.29 10.88
C VAL A 161 0.07 -17.50 10.59
N PRO A 162 -0.71 -17.85 9.56
CA PRO A 162 -1.99 -17.20 9.29
C PRO A 162 -2.90 -17.16 10.52
N GLY A 163 -3.45 -15.99 10.83
CA GLY A 163 -4.32 -15.77 11.99
C GLY A 163 -3.60 -15.32 13.27
N ASP A 164 -2.29 -15.44 13.37
CA ASP A 164 -1.58 -15.05 14.60
C ASP A 164 -1.69 -13.56 14.94
N VAL A 165 -1.79 -12.68 13.95
CA VAL A 165 -1.98 -11.23 14.17
C VAL A 165 -3.28 -10.90 14.92
N GLN A 166 -4.24 -11.83 14.99
CA GLN A 166 -5.45 -11.67 15.80
C GLN A 166 -5.16 -11.75 17.32
N LYS A 167 -3.98 -12.22 17.71
CA LYS A 167 -3.51 -12.25 19.10
C LYS A 167 -2.66 -11.03 19.45
N ASP A 168 -2.30 -10.23 18.46
CA ASP A 168 -1.51 -9.00 18.63
C ASP A 168 -2.45 -7.80 18.88
N GLU A 169 -2.87 -7.63 20.13
CA GLU A 169 -3.80 -6.58 20.55
C GLU A 169 -3.27 -5.18 20.25
N GLU A 170 -1.96 -4.95 20.37
CA GLU A 170 -1.34 -3.66 20.04
C GLU A 170 -1.37 -3.40 18.54
N GLY A 171 -1.01 -4.40 17.74
CA GLY A 171 -1.08 -4.31 16.28
C GLY A 171 -2.51 -4.04 15.78
N ILE A 172 -3.51 -4.74 16.32
CA ILE A 172 -4.94 -4.51 16.00
C ILE A 172 -5.34 -3.07 16.33
N ARG A 173 -5.04 -2.61 17.54
CA ARG A 173 -5.35 -1.22 17.97
C ARG A 173 -4.66 -0.20 17.07
N THR A 174 -3.41 -0.44 16.69
CA THR A 174 -2.65 0.41 15.77
C THR A 174 -3.31 0.49 14.40
N MET A 175 -3.78 -0.63 13.83
CA MET A 175 -4.50 -0.63 12.54
C MET A 175 -5.83 0.12 12.62
N ARG A 176 -6.59 -0.04 13.70
CA ARG A 176 -7.83 0.72 13.91
C ARG A 176 -7.56 2.22 14.02
N THR A 177 -6.57 2.62 14.80
CA THR A 177 -6.15 4.02 14.91
C THR A 177 -5.69 4.57 13.56
N LEU A 178 -4.98 3.78 12.76
CA LEU A 178 -4.60 4.18 11.40
C LEU A 178 -5.84 4.45 10.54
N GLY A 179 -6.81 3.55 10.54
CA GLY A 179 -8.06 3.71 9.77
C GLY A 179 -8.83 4.96 10.17
N GLN A 180 -8.95 5.23 11.48
CA GLN A 180 -9.60 6.42 12.03
C GLN A 180 -8.89 7.72 11.60
N ASN A 181 -7.56 7.77 11.75
CA ASN A 181 -6.78 8.94 11.37
C ASN A 181 -6.78 9.17 9.86
N MET A 182 -6.73 8.10 9.07
CA MET A 182 -6.82 8.17 7.61
C MET A 182 -8.19 8.71 7.17
N ALA A 183 -9.28 8.21 7.76
CA ALA A 183 -10.64 8.70 7.48
C ALA A 183 -10.80 10.17 7.84
N TRP A 184 -10.35 10.56 9.05
CA TRP A 184 -10.39 11.96 9.48
C TRP A 184 -9.62 12.87 8.53
N LEU A 185 -8.39 12.49 8.15
CA LEU A 185 -7.54 13.27 7.24
C LEU A 185 -8.20 13.41 5.85
N MET A 186 -8.71 12.31 5.30
CA MET A 186 -9.37 12.31 3.98
C MET A 186 -10.59 13.24 3.97
N LYS A 187 -11.41 13.19 5.02
CA LYS A 187 -12.55 14.10 5.16
C LYS A 187 -12.14 15.57 5.22
N LYS A 188 -10.96 15.89 5.78
CA LYS A 188 -10.43 17.27 5.81
C LYS A 188 -9.83 17.74 4.49
N ILE A 189 -9.35 16.82 3.66
CA ILE A 189 -8.72 17.16 2.38
C ILE A 189 -9.76 17.23 1.25
N TYR A 190 -10.77 16.36 1.30
CA TYR A 190 -11.73 16.17 0.20
C TYR A 190 -13.15 16.68 0.53
N SER A 191 -13.31 17.41 1.65
CA SER A 191 -14.57 18.08 2.03
C SER A 191 -14.81 19.36 1.26
#